data_f6a4e1f0beda8e156e93349a5f0598dd
#
_entry.id   f6a4e1f0beda8e156e93349a5f0598dd
#
_cell.length_a   1.000
_cell.length_b   1.000
_cell.length_c   1.000
_cell.angle_alpha   90.00
_cell.angle_beta   90.00
_cell.angle_gamma   90.00
#
_symmetry.space_group_name_H-M   'P 1'
#
loop_
_entity.id
_entity.type
_entity.pdbx_description
1 polymer ?
#
loop_
_entity_poly.entity_id
_entity_poly.type
_entity_poly.pdbx_seq_one_letter_code
_entity_poly.pdbx_strand_id
1 'polypeptide(L)'
;MLTPGNQPFGPLNLAVRPPVLIPRPETETWATAAARLIAARANASADRLRVLDLCTGSGCIALLVAYTLGKAQVPRPWSITAVDCDPDAVALACENAERQGHALRPASAAHWQAPVGSNGELHVVQSDVFDDVAMRAVAQFASEGPGFDVVLCNPPYIAADEWAGLDASVRHWESRRALVGDSADAGANADGLAFYRRLGALFAGPALVRAARGGEVQLFAEVGAGQAGAVERLLAETTGRRTAVWDDEYGHKRVVLLYGAHGRGADYDEE
;
A
#
# COMPACT_ATOMS: atom_id res chain seq x y z
N MET A 1 -20.60 19.21 -11.24
CA MET A 1 -19.23 18.92 -11.66
C MET A 1 -18.37 19.06 -10.42
N LEU A 2 -17.77 17.96 -9.93
CA LEU A 2 -16.86 18.02 -8.79
C LEU A 2 -15.61 18.79 -9.24
N THR A 3 -15.20 19.78 -8.48
CA THR A 3 -14.02 20.59 -8.80
C THR A 3 -12.79 20.01 -8.10
N PRO A 4 -11.59 20.10 -8.69
CA PRO A 4 -10.35 19.80 -7.98
C PRO A 4 -10.31 20.54 -6.64
N GLY A 5 -9.86 19.88 -5.60
CA GLY A 5 -9.86 20.42 -4.25
C GLY A 5 -8.78 19.82 -3.38
N ASN A 6 -8.99 19.93 -2.09
CA ASN A 6 -8.14 19.32 -1.08
C ASN A 6 -8.95 18.36 -0.22
N GLN A 7 -8.32 17.27 0.21
CA GLN A 7 -8.86 16.28 1.13
C GLN A 7 -7.94 16.14 2.33
N PRO A 8 -8.44 16.38 3.55
CA PRO A 8 -7.71 15.99 4.75
C PRO A 8 -7.47 14.48 4.80
N PHE A 9 -6.29 14.06 5.27
CA PHE A 9 -5.95 12.66 5.51
C PHE A 9 -4.98 12.61 6.70
N GLY A 10 -5.50 12.36 7.90
CA GLY A 10 -4.78 12.55 9.15
C GLY A 10 -4.23 13.97 9.27
N PRO A 11 -2.91 14.13 9.47
CA PRO A 11 -2.28 15.45 9.56
C PRO A 11 -2.02 16.11 8.20
N LEU A 12 -2.31 15.42 7.10
CA LEU A 12 -2.01 15.87 5.74
C LEU A 12 -3.20 16.60 5.13
N ASN A 13 -2.93 17.53 4.23
CA ASN A 13 -3.93 18.18 3.38
C ASN A 13 -3.54 17.94 1.91
N LEU A 14 -4.16 16.93 1.30
CA LEU A 14 -3.79 16.39 0.00
C LEU A 14 -4.61 17.05 -1.11
N ALA A 15 -3.98 17.34 -2.24
CA ALA A 15 -4.69 17.65 -3.47
C ALA A 15 -5.47 16.42 -3.93
N VAL A 16 -6.68 16.65 -4.44
CA VAL A 16 -7.52 15.64 -5.09
C VAL A 16 -8.06 16.17 -6.39
N ARG A 17 -8.07 15.33 -7.42
CA ARG A 17 -8.65 15.64 -8.73
C ARG A 17 -9.04 14.40 -9.51
N PRO A 18 -10.03 14.48 -10.39
CA PRO A 18 -10.33 13.38 -11.30
C PRO A 18 -9.12 13.03 -12.18
N PRO A 19 -8.95 11.78 -12.56
CA PRO A 19 -9.80 10.62 -12.27
C PRO A 19 -9.32 9.80 -11.05
N VAL A 20 -8.42 10.36 -10.21
CA VAL A 20 -7.79 9.66 -9.11
C VAL A 20 -8.76 9.49 -7.95
N LEU A 21 -8.72 8.30 -7.31
CA LEU A 21 -9.51 7.98 -6.11
C LEU A 21 -9.30 9.04 -5.01
N ILE A 22 -10.40 9.55 -4.47
CA ILE A 22 -10.36 10.43 -3.31
C ILE A 22 -10.05 9.57 -2.06
N PRO A 23 -9.05 9.94 -1.24
CA PRO A 23 -8.74 9.22 0.00
C PRO A 23 -9.97 9.06 0.89
N ARG A 24 -10.21 7.85 1.40
CA ARG A 24 -11.38 7.51 2.21
C ARG A 24 -11.05 7.58 3.71
N PRO A 25 -12.00 7.97 4.56
CA PRO A 25 -11.80 8.00 6.01
C PRO A 25 -11.42 6.65 6.61
N GLU A 26 -11.99 5.56 6.08
CA GLU A 26 -11.67 4.20 6.50
C GLU A 26 -10.21 3.87 6.23
N THR A 27 -9.69 4.28 5.06
CA THR A 27 -8.27 4.14 4.71
C THR A 27 -7.38 4.93 5.67
N GLU A 28 -7.77 6.17 6.02
CA GLU A 28 -7.03 7.00 6.99
C GLU A 28 -6.88 6.31 8.34
N THR A 29 -7.95 5.71 8.84
CA THR A 29 -7.98 5.06 10.16
C THR A 29 -6.96 3.93 10.23
N TRP A 30 -7.02 2.96 9.33
CA TRP A 30 -6.09 1.83 9.39
C TRP A 30 -4.66 2.21 8.98
N ALA A 31 -4.49 3.10 8.00
CA ALA A 31 -3.17 3.55 7.57
C ALA A 31 -2.44 4.30 8.70
N THR A 32 -3.17 5.06 9.53
CA THR A 32 -2.62 5.70 10.74
C THR A 32 -2.13 4.65 11.74
N ALA A 33 -2.91 3.60 12.00
CA ALA A 33 -2.51 2.51 12.89
C ALA A 33 -1.29 1.76 12.34
N ALA A 34 -1.28 1.43 11.05
CA ALA A 34 -0.16 0.78 10.38
C ALA A 34 1.11 1.63 10.44
N ALA A 35 1.01 2.94 10.14
CA ALA A 35 2.15 3.87 10.18
C ALA A 35 2.78 3.95 11.58
N ARG A 36 1.97 3.95 12.64
CA ARG A 36 2.46 3.92 14.03
C ARG A 36 3.19 2.61 14.37
N LEU A 37 2.65 1.46 13.93
CA LEU A 37 3.31 0.17 14.11
C LEU A 37 4.63 0.10 13.36
N ILE A 38 4.68 0.60 12.13
CA ILE A 38 5.89 0.67 11.31
C ILE A 38 6.94 1.55 12.01
N ALA A 39 6.55 2.71 12.52
CA ALA A 39 7.45 3.60 13.26
C ALA A 39 7.99 2.97 14.56
N ALA A 40 7.14 2.29 15.31
CA ALA A 40 7.56 1.58 16.53
C ALA A 40 8.59 0.48 16.21
N ARG A 41 8.38 -0.29 15.13
CA ARG A 41 9.33 -1.32 14.67
C ARG A 41 10.64 -0.74 14.14
N ALA A 42 10.60 0.44 13.54
CA ALA A 42 11.77 1.09 12.98
C ALA A 42 12.86 1.36 14.01
N ASN A 43 12.52 1.47 15.29
CA ASN A 43 13.48 1.67 16.38
C ASN A 43 14.21 0.39 16.80
N ALA A 44 13.80 -0.78 16.33
CA ALA A 44 14.34 -2.08 16.77
C ALA A 44 15.49 -2.62 15.90
N SER A 45 15.88 -1.95 14.81
CA SER A 45 16.92 -2.41 13.87
C SER A 45 17.76 -1.25 13.35
N ALA A 46 19.03 -1.50 13.05
CA ALA A 46 19.94 -0.52 12.44
C ALA A 46 19.85 -0.49 10.90
N ASP A 47 19.31 -1.55 10.28
CA ASP A 47 19.18 -1.64 8.82
C ASP A 47 18.15 -0.65 8.30
N ARG A 48 18.29 -0.21 7.05
CA ARG A 48 17.31 0.66 6.38
C ARG A 48 15.92 0.01 6.39
N LEU A 49 14.90 0.76 6.86
CA LEU A 49 13.50 0.35 6.74
C LEU A 49 13.02 0.61 5.31
N ARG A 50 12.38 -0.38 4.69
CA ARG A 50 11.85 -0.30 3.34
C ARG A 50 10.37 -0.57 3.32
N VAL A 51 9.60 0.42 2.90
CA VAL A 51 8.13 0.35 2.82
C VAL A 51 7.72 0.44 1.37
N LEU A 52 6.77 -0.39 0.96
CA LEU A 52 6.11 -0.34 -0.34
C LEU A 52 4.65 0.03 -0.16
N ASP A 53 4.17 1.01 -0.93
CA ASP A 53 2.76 1.35 -1.05
C ASP A 53 2.31 1.04 -2.48
N LEU A 54 1.51 -0.02 -2.64
CA LEU A 54 0.97 -0.47 -3.93
C LEU A 54 -0.42 0.11 -4.16
N CYS A 55 -0.69 0.53 -5.40
CA CYS A 55 -1.92 1.24 -5.78
C CYS A 55 -2.04 2.55 -5.00
N THR A 56 -0.96 3.34 -5.03
CA THR A 56 -0.79 4.51 -4.15
C THR A 56 -1.80 5.63 -4.40
N GLY A 57 -2.40 5.70 -5.58
CA GLY A 57 -3.38 6.72 -5.95
C GLY A 57 -2.84 8.14 -5.76
N SER A 58 -3.42 8.89 -4.83
CA SER A 58 -2.98 10.24 -4.46
C SER A 58 -1.69 10.29 -3.65
N GLY A 59 -1.11 9.16 -3.28
CA GLY A 59 0.04 9.04 -2.38
C GLY A 59 -0.33 9.10 -0.89
N CYS A 60 -1.60 9.06 -0.54
CA CYS A 60 -2.07 9.33 0.82
C CYS A 60 -1.46 8.40 1.88
N ILE A 61 -1.36 7.10 1.61
CA ILE A 61 -0.80 6.11 2.55
C ILE A 61 0.71 6.32 2.68
N ALA A 62 1.44 6.37 1.56
CA ALA A 62 2.89 6.58 1.54
C ALA A 62 3.29 7.87 2.29
N LEU A 63 2.60 8.97 2.03
CA LEU A 63 2.85 10.27 2.66
C LEU A 63 2.52 10.27 4.15
N LEU A 64 1.47 9.58 4.58
CA LEU A 64 1.14 9.43 5.98
C LEU A 64 2.21 8.63 6.74
N VAL A 65 2.73 7.55 6.13
CA VAL A 65 3.85 6.79 6.69
C VAL A 65 5.09 7.67 6.78
N ALA A 66 5.44 8.40 5.71
CA ALA A 66 6.59 9.31 5.70
C ALA A 66 6.49 10.38 6.80
N TYR A 67 5.32 11.01 6.94
CA TYR A 67 5.04 11.97 8.00
C TYR A 67 5.24 11.35 9.40
N THR A 68 4.68 10.16 9.61
CA THR A 68 4.73 9.49 10.91
C THR A 68 6.17 9.10 11.29
N LEU A 69 6.95 8.57 10.35
CA LEU A 69 8.37 8.24 10.56
C LEU A 69 9.20 9.51 10.85
N GLY A 70 8.95 10.59 10.12
CA GLY A 70 9.61 11.88 10.36
C GLY A 70 9.27 12.48 11.73
N LYS A 71 7.99 12.45 12.13
CA LYS A 71 7.53 12.92 13.45
C LYS A 71 8.08 12.09 14.60
N ALA A 72 8.17 10.79 14.42
CA ALA A 72 8.76 9.89 15.41
C ALA A 72 10.28 10.02 15.49
N GLN A 73 10.90 10.83 14.63
CA GLN A 73 12.36 11.03 14.56
C GLN A 73 13.11 9.69 14.52
N VAL A 74 12.59 8.75 13.72
CA VAL A 74 13.17 7.41 13.60
C VAL A 74 14.65 7.52 13.25
N PRO A 75 15.56 6.96 14.05
CA PRO A 75 17.00 7.19 13.87
C PRO A 75 17.58 6.41 12.69
N ARG A 76 16.97 5.29 12.32
CA ARG A 76 17.43 4.47 11.18
C ARG A 76 17.02 5.11 9.85
N PRO A 77 17.81 4.96 8.78
CA PRO A 77 17.39 5.36 7.44
C PRO A 77 16.13 4.59 7.02
N TRP A 78 15.24 5.26 6.28
CA TRP A 78 14.06 4.61 5.72
C TRP A 78 13.84 5.04 4.27
N SER A 79 13.18 4.19 3.51
CA SER A 79 12.71 4.49 2.16
C SER A 79 11.30 3.98 1.97
N ILE A 80 10.48 4.78 1.30
CA ILE A 80 9.12 4.44 0.91
C ILE A 80 9.06 4.47 -0.61
N THR A 81 8.56 3.40 -1.21
CA THR A 81 8.30 3.33 -2.65
C THR A 81 6.80 3.29 -2.84
N ALA A 82 6.24 4.31 -3.47
CA ALA A 82 4.83 4.44 -3.83
C ALA A 82 4.65 4.07 -5.30
N VAL A 83 3.77 3.14 -5.60
CA VAL A 83 3.62 2.56 -6.93
C VAL A 83 2.17 2.66 -7.41
N ASP A 84 1.98 3.16 -8.62
CA ASP A 84 0.71 3.11 -9.33
C ASP A 84 0.93 2.86 -10.83
N CYS A 85 -0.02 2.24 -11.49
CA CYS A 85 0.04 2.05 -12.93
C CYS A 85 -0.56 3.24 -13.72
N ASP A 86 -1.39 4.05 -13.06
CA ASP A 86 -2.06 5.20 -13.68
C ASP A 86 -1.15 6.44 -13.64
N PRO A 87 -0.80 7.03 -14.79
CA PRO A 87 0.03 8.22 -14.85
C PRO A 87 -0.60 9.44 -14.13
N ASP A 88 -1.93 9.54 -14.08
CA ASP A 88 -2.61 10.63 -13.36
C ASP A 88 -2.45 10.46 -11.85
N ALA A 89 -2.50 9.22 -11.33
CA ALA A 89 -2.23 8.90 -9.93
C ALA A 89 -0.77 9.21 -9.57
N VAL A 90 0.18 8.77 -10.39
CA VAL A 90 1.61 9.07 -10.21
C VAL A 90 1.88 10.57 -10.17
N ALA A 91 1.30 11.32 -11.12
CA ALA A 91 1.45 12.79 -11.17
C ALA A 91 0.86 13.48 -9.93
N LEU A 92 -0.31 12.99 -9.45
CA LEU A 92 -0.95 13.52 -8.25
C LEU A 92 -0.17 13.18 -6.98
N ALA A 93 0.35 11.95 -6.86
CA ALA A 93 1.19 11.55 -5.74
C ALA A 93 2.48 12.38 -5.67
N CYS A 94 3.10 12.67 -6.82
CA CYS A 94 4.22 13.57 -6.93
C CYS A 94 3.88 14.99 -6.43
N GLU A 95 2.79 15.58 -6.94
CA GLU A 95 2.35 16.90 -6.48
C GLU A 95 2.09 16.92 -4.97
N ASN A 96 1.43 15.89 -4.44
CA ASN A 96 1.16 15.80 -3.02
C ASN A 96 2.44 15.67 -2.19
N ALA A 97 3.45 14.93 -2.69
CA ALA A 97 4.75 14.85 -2.05
C ALA A 97 5.44 16.23 -1.97
N GLU A 98 5.43 17.00 -3.06
CA GLU A 98 5.96 18.38 -3.07
C GLU A 98 5.22 19.27 -2.06
N ARG A 99 3.90 19.21 -2.04
CA ARG A 99 3.08 20.00 -1.11
C ARG A 99 3.35 19.69 0.36
N GLN A 100 3.78 18.46 0.67
CA GLN A 100 4.20 18.04 2.01
C GLN A 100 5.69 18.37 2.29
N GLY A 101 6.37 19.10 1.41
CA GLY A 101 7.75 19.54 1.60
C GLY A 101 8.81 18.50 1.26
N HIS A 102 8.44 17.43 0.54
CA HIS A 102 9.42 16.52 -0.01
C HIS A 102 10.12 17.17 -1.22
N ALA A 103 11.45 17.19 -1.23
CA ALA A 103 12.22 17.82 -2.30
C ALA A 103 12.44 16.85 -3.47
N LEU A 104 12.23 17.33 -4.71
CA LEU A 104 12.51 16.61 -5.95
C LEU A 104 14.02 16.45 -6.15
N ARG A 105 14.50 15.23 -6.42
CA ARG A 105 15.87 15.04 -6.90
C ARG A 105 15.90 15.00 -8.44
N PRO A 106 16.72 15.83 -9.12
CA PRO A 106 16.67 15.98 -10.56
C PRO A 106 17.17 14.80 -11.40
N ALA A 107 17.70 13.74 -10.81
CA ALA A 107 18.51 12.75 -11.53
C ALA A 107 17.82 11.45 -11.95
N SER A 108 16.60 11.19 -11.54
CA SER A 108 15.83 10.04 -12.02
C SER A 108 14.34 10.30 -11.81
N ALA A 109 13.51 9.82 -12.75
CA ALA A 109 12.07 9.96 -12.65
C ALA A 109 11.58 9.61 -11.23
N ALA A 110 10.90 10.58 -10.58
CA ALA A 110 10.14 10.40 -9.37
C ALA A 110 10.90 9.94 -8.10
N HIS A 111 12.09 10.48 -7.85
CA HIS A 111 12.84 10.25 -6.61
C HIS A 111 12.80 11.51 -5.72
N TRP A 112 12.31 11.39 -4.52
CA TRP A 112 12.10 12.50 -3.56
C TRP A 112 12.87 12.25 -2.28
N GLN A 113 13.44 13.30 -1.68
CA GLN A 113 13.93 13.22 -0.30
C GLN A 113 12.83 13.65 0.65
N ALA A 114 12.79 12.99 1.81
CA ALA A 114 11.94 13.44 2.91
C ALA A 114 12.33 14.86 3.37
N PRO A 115 11.43 15.55 4.13
CA PRO A 115 11.69 16.90 4.64
C PRO A 115 13.03 17.01 5.36
N VAL A 116 13.64 18.18 5.32
CA VAL A 116 14.92 18.47 5.99
C VAL A 116 14.87 18.03 7.47
N GLY A 117 15.85 17.22 7.88
CA GLY A 117 15.93 16.67 9.25
C GLY A 117 15.41 15.24 9.40
N SER A 118 14.93 14.59 8.33
CA SER A 118 14.60 13.17 8.35
C SER A 118 15.65 12.34 7.60
N ASN A 119 15.90 11.10 8.06
CA ASN A 119 16.78 10.14 7.41
C ASN A 119 16.06 9.33 6.32
N GLY A 120 15.03 9.91 5.67
CA GLY A 120 14.13 9.17 4.79
C GLY A 120 14.15 9.61 3.34
N GLU A 121 13.70 8.69 2.49
CA GLU A 121 13.53 8.89 1.06
C GLU A 121 12.13 8.41 0.64
N LEU A 122 11.49 9.16 -0.26
CA LEU A 122 10.23 8.77 -0.89
C LEU A 122 10.45 8.67 -2.40
N HIS A 123 10.00 7.57 -2.98
CA HIS A 123 10.04 7.29 -4.41
C HIS A 123 8.62 7.10 -4.92
N VAL A 124 8.24 7.77 -6.00
CA VAL A 124 6.99 7.53 -6.70
C VAL A 124 7.32 6.90 -8.05
N VAL A 125 6.78 5.73 -8.34
CA VAL A 125 7.15 4.92 -9.51
C VAL A 125 5.88 4.53 -10.28
N GLN A 126 5.87 4.78 -11.58
CA GLN A 126 4.83 4.22 -12.44
C GLN A 126 5.17 2.76 -12.75
N SER A 127 4.32 1.84 -12.28
CA SER A 127 4.50 0.40 -12.53
C SER A 127 3.18 -0.34 -12.39
N ASP A 128 2.99 -1.38 -13.18
CA ASP A 128 1.82 -2.25 -13.08
C ASP A 128 2.14 -3.43 -12.16
N VAL A 129 1.32 -3.61 -11.12
CA VAL A 129 1.45 -4.72 -10.17
C VAL A 129 1.34 -6.09 -10.85
N PHE A 130 0.66 -6.18 -11.99
CA PHE A 130 0.50 -7.41 -12.77
C PHE A 130 1.67 -7.71 -13.70
N ASP A 131 2.60 -6.78 -13.89
CA ASP A 131 3.83 -6.99 -14.67
C ASP A 131 4.95 -7.55 -13.78
N ASP A 132 5.34 -8.80 -14.01
CA ASP A 132 6.40 -9.49 -13.24
C ASP A 132 7.78 -8.86 -13.42
N VAL A 133 8.07 -8.33 -14.60
CA VAL A 133 9.38 -7.69 -14.87
C VAL A 133 9.45 -6.36 -14.15
N ALA A 134 8.38 -5.58 -14.24
CA ALA A 134 8.27 -4.30 -13.57
C ALA A 134 8.32 -4.46 -12.04
N MET A 135 7.59 -5.43 -11.47
CA MET A 135 7.60 -5.68 -10.02
C MET A 135 8.96 -6.18 -9.51
N ARG A 136 9.70 -6.97 -10.30
CA ARG A 136 11.09 -7.31 -9.96
C ARG A 136 11.99 -6.06 -9.98
N ALA A 137 11.81 -5.16 -10.94
CA ALA A 137 12.56 -3.90 -10.99
C ALA A 137 12.20 -3.01 -9.77
N VAL A 138 10.93 -2.91 -9.38
CA VAL A 138 10.50 -2.20 -8.16
C VAL A 138 11.17 -2.79 -6.91
N ALA A 139 11.20 -4.11 -6.77
CA ALA A 139 11.85 -4.77 -5.63
C ALA A 139 13.37 -4.52 -5.59
N GLN A 140 14.01 -4.38 -6.74
CA GLN A 140 15.43 -4.06 -6.86
C GLN A 140 15.74 -2.57 -6.70
N PHE A 141 14.83 -1.70 -7.17
CA PHE A 141 15.01 -0.24 -7.13
C PHE A 141 15.13 0.30 -5.70
N ALA A 142 14.40 -0.28 -4.76
CA ALA A 142 14.50 0.08 -3.34
C ALA A 142 15.80 -0.40 -2.68
N SER A 143 16.75 -0.95 -3.45
CA SER A 143 17.73 -1.87 -2.92
C SER A 143 19.15 -1.33 -2.77
N GLU A 144 19.51 -1.14 -1.57
CA GLU A 144 20.79 -1.65 -1.03
C GLU A 144 20.57 -3.03 -0.38
N GLY A 145 19.81 -3.97 -1.05
CA GLY A 145 19.49 -5.30 -0.55
C GLY A 145 18.10 -5.80 -0.99
N PRO A 146 17.74 -7.09 -0.84
CA PRO A 146 16.53 -7.67 -1.41
C PRO A 146 15.27 -7.32 -0.64
N GLY A 147 14.26 -6.83 -1.35
CA GLY A 147 12.87 -6.76 -0.91
C GLY A 147 12.52 -5.68 0.13
N PHE A 148 11.23 -5.57 0.40
CA PHE A 148 10.65 -4.63 1.37
C PHE A 148 10.44 -5.29 2.73
N ASP A 149 10.41 -4.47 3.80
CA ASP A 149 10.04 -4.93 5.14
C ASP A 149 8.54 -5.08 5.30
N VAL A 150 7.81 -4.13 4.69
CA VAL A 150 6.35 -4.06 4.79
C VAL A 150 5.76 -3.49 3.52
N VAL A 151 4.61 -4.00 3.13
CA VAL A 151 3.80 -3.57 2.00
C VAL A 151 2.45 -3.09 2.53
N LEU A 152 2.02 -1.93 2.05
CA LEU A 152 0.67 -1.42 2.24
C LEU A 152 -0.02 -1.43 0.87
N CYS A 153 -1.30 -1.74 0.84
CA CYS A 153 -2.05 -1.76 -0.41
C CYS A 153 -3.53 -1.45 -0.15
N ASN A 154 -4.05 -0.44 -0.84
CA ASN A 154 -5.48 -0.27 -1.03
C ASN A 154 -5.79 -0.51 -2.51
N PRO A 155 -5.98 -1.76 -2.92
CA PRO A 155 -6.18 -2.09 -4.33
C PRO A 155 -7.61 -1.82 -4.76
N PRO A 156 -7.89 -1.74 -6.07
CA PRO A 156 -9.24 -1.88 -6.60
C PRO A 156 -9.82 -3.23 -6.16
N TYR A 157 -11.07 -3.23 -5.64
CA TYR A 157 -11.70 -4.42 -5.08
C TYR A 157 -13.18 -4.61 -5.44
N ILE A 158 -13.78 -3.65 -6.15
CA ILE A 158 -15.19 -3.73 -6.56
C ILE A 158 -15.34 -4.76 -7.67
N ALA A 159 -16.29 -5.66 -7.56
CA ALA A 159 -16.60 -6.60 -8.65
C ALA A 159 -17.11 -5.86 -9.89
N ALA A 160 -16.78 -6.37 -11.07
CA ALA A 160 -17.04 -5.67 -12.33
C ALA A 160 -18.54 -5.42 -12.61
N ASP A 161 -19.42 -6.30 -12.12
CA ASP A 161 -20.86 -6.19 -12.21
C ASP A 161 -21.46 -5.18 -11.22
N GLU A 162 -20.77 -4.88 -10.11
CA GLU A 162 -21.19 -3.88 -9.13
C GLU A 162 -20.93 -2.45 -9.60
N TRP A 163 -20.05 -2.24 -10.59
CA TRP A 163 -19.71 -0.91 -11.11
C TRP A 163 -20.91 -0.05 -11.48
N ALA A 164 -21.90 -0.63 -12.16
CA ALA A 164 -23.08 0.09 -12.61
C ALA A 164 -23.97 0.58 -11.47
N GLY A 165 -23.91 -0.10 -10.31
CA GLY A 165 -24.65 0.22 -9.09
C GLY A 165 -24.01 1.29 -8.20
N LEU A 166 -22.77 1.70 -8.48
CA LEU A 166 -22.10 2.74 -7.71
C LEU A 166 -22.77 4.09 -7.89
N ASP A 167 -22.62 4.97 -6.87
CA ASP A 167 -23.09 6.36 -6.97
C ASP A 167 -22.56 7.04 -8.24
N ALA A 168 -23.43 7.82 -8.88
CA ALA A 168 -23.09 8.53 -10.10
C ALA A 168 -21.93 9.51 -9.90
N SER A 169 -21.80 10.12 -8.74
CA SER A 169 -20.69 11.03 -8.40
C SER A 169 -19.36 10.29 -8.40
N VAL A 170 -19.30 9.08 -7.84
CA VAL A 170 -18.11 8.23 -7.85
C VAL A 170 -17.73 7.86 -9.28
N ARG A 171 -18.69 7.35 -10.05
CA ARG A 171 -18.44 6.94 -11.44
C ARG A 171 -18.02 8.08 -12.38
N HIS A 172 -18.41 9.33 -12.08
CA HIS A 172 -18.01 10.51 -12.85
C HIS A 172 -16.69 11.12 -12.41
N TRP A 173 -16.34 10.97 -11.13
CA TRP A 173 -15.10 11.52 -10.59
C TRP A 173 -13.94 10.55 -10.75
N GLU A 174 -14.14 9.29 -10.35
CA GLU A 174 -13.06 8.32 -10.15
C GLU A 174 -13.00 7.34 -11.34
N SER A 175 -11.77 6.96 -11.71
CA SER A 175 -11.60 6.02 -12.82
C SER A 175 -12.11 4.63 -12.43
N ARG A 176 -12.74 3.94 -13.39
CA ARG A 176 -13.13 2.55 -13.21
C ARG A 176 -11.95 1.66 -12.82
N ARG A 177 -10.75 1.97 -13.34
CA ARG A 177 -9.51 1.25 -13.05
C ARG A 177 -9.08 1.35 -11.58
N ALA A 178 -9.38 2.46 -10.92
CA ALA A 178 -9.08 2.68 -9.51
C ALA A 178 -10.03 1.93 -8.56
N LEU A 179 -11.16 1.45 -9.06
CA LEU A 179 -12.23 0.87 -8.24
C LEU A 179 -12.47 -0.61 -8.51
N VAL A 180 -12.45 -1.03 -9.79
CA VAL A 180 -12.80 -2.40 -10.19
C VAL A 180 -11.59 -3.30 -10.08
N GLY A 181 -11.68 -4.29 -9.20
CA GLY A 181 -10.64 -5.25 -8.89
C GLY A 181 -10.49 -6.41 -9.88
N ASP A 182 -11.33 -6.45 -10.91
CA ASP A 182 -11.33 -7.51 -11.91
C ASP A 182 -10.62 -7.08 -13.20
N SER A 183 -10.01 -8.04 -13.88
CA SER A 183 -9.53 -7.84 -15.24
C SER A 183 -10.71 -7.69 -16.23
N ALA A 184 -10.47 -7.06 -17.38
CA ALA A 184 -11.48 -6.91 -18.41
C ALA A 184 -12.04 -8.26 -18.91
N ASP A 185 -11.26 -9.33 -18.78
CA ASP A 185 -11.57 -10.67 -19.26
C ASP A 185 -12.07 -11.61 -18.15
N ALA A 186 -12.37 -11.10 -16.96
CA ALA A 186 -12.74 -11.91 -15.79
C ALA A 186 -14.04 -12.73 -15.98
N GLY A 187 -14.95 -12.28 -16.85
CA GLY A 187 -16.19 -12.99 -17.17
C GLY A 187 -16.98 -13.39 -15.92
N ALA A 188 -17.34 -14.67 -15.83
CA ALA A 188 -18.08 -15.22 -14.68
C ALA A 188 -17.28 -15.29 -13.37
N ASN A 189 -15.99 -14.97 -13.38
CA ASN A 189 -15.10 -14.94 -12.21
C ASN A 189 -14.85 -13.52 -11.70
N ALA A 190 -15.71 -12.58 -12.05
CA ALA A 190 -15.66 -11.21 -11.58
C ALA A 190 -16.11 -11.15 -10.11
N ASP A 191 -15.16 -11.28 -9.20
CA ASP A 191 -15.37 -11.29 -7.74
C ASP A 191 -14.60 -10.17 -7.01
N GLY A 192 -13.95 -9.28 -7.77
CA GLY A 192 -13.15 -8.18 -7.24
C GLY A 192 -11.84 -8.62 -6.58
N LEU A 193 -11.45 -9.89 -6.67
CA LEU A 193 -10.31 -10.43 -5.92
C LEU A 193 -9.01 -10.58 -6.73
N ALA A 194 -8.93 -10.10 -7.97
CA ALA A 194 -7.76 -10.32 -8.82
C ALA A 194 -6.47 -9.73 -8.21
N PHE A 195 -6.55 -8.55 -7.61
CA PHE A 195 -5.40 -7.93 -6.94
C PHE A 195 -4.91 -8.76 -5.75
N TYR A 196 -5.80 -9.35 -4.95
CA TYR A 196 -5.41 -10.18 -3.80
C TYR A 196 -4.77 -11.51 -4.25
N ARG A 197 -5.26 -12.11 -5.36
CA ARG A 197 -4.58 -13.26 -5.99
C ARG A 197 -3.17 -12.88 -6.42
N ARG A 198 -3.03 -11.69 -7.00
CA ARG A 198 -1.72 -11.17 -7.40
C ARG A 198 -0.82 -10.91 -6.20
N LEU A 199 -1.31 -10.30 -5.14
CA LEU A 199 -0.56 -10.12 -3.89
C LEU A 199 -0.10 -11.46 -3.33
N GLY A 200 -0.99 -12.46 -3.25
CA GLY A 200 -0.62 -13.81 -2.83
C GLY A 200 0.55 -14.39 -3.64
N ALA A 201 0.50 -14.29 -4.97
CA ALA A 201 1.57 -14.76 -5.85
C ALA A 201 2.89 -13.99 -5.62
N LEU A 202 2.84 -12.68 -5.44
CA LEU A 202 4.02 -11.84 -5.16
C LEU A 202 4.66 -12.20 -3.82
N PHE A 203 3.84 -12.48 -2.79
CA PHE A 203 4.33 -12.85 -1.45
C PHE A 203 4.78 -14.31 -1.34
N ALA A 204 4.29 -15.21 -2.20
CA ALA A 204 4.81 -16.57 -2.33
C ALA A 204 6.18 -16.61 -3.03
N GLY A 205 6.47 -15.60 -3.84
CA GLY A 205 7.77 -15.43 -4.51
C GLY A 205 8.85 -14.86 -3.59
N PRO A 206 10.13 -15.08 -3.90
CA PRO A 206 11.25 -14.70 -3.03
C PRO A 206 11.66 -13.22 -3.12
N ALA A 207 11.10 -12.44 -4.05
CA ALA A 207 11.70 -11.17 -4.44
C ALA A 207 11.08 -9.93 -3.79
N LEU A 208 9.77 -9.94 -3.45
CA LEU A 208 9.08 -8.72 -3.06
C LEU A 208 9.39 -8.30 -1.62
N VAL A 209 9.37 -9.25 -0.70
CA VAL A 209 9.61 -8.99 0.72
C VAL A 209 10.82 -9.77 1.21
N ARG A 210 11.58 -9.15 2.10
CA ARG A 210 12.69 -9.84 2.73
C ARG A 210 12.20 -10.76 3.87
N ALA A 211 13.07 -11.67 4.31
CA ALA A 211 12.76 -12.54 5.43
C ALA A 211 12.38 -11.70 6.66
N ALA A 212 11.16 -11.89 7.15
CA ALA A 212 10.72 -11.22 8.37
C ALA A 212 11.39 -11.85 9.59
N ARG A 213 11.61 -11.04 10.61
CA ARG A 213 11.79 -11.56 11.97
C ARG A 213 10.41 -12.06 12.40
N GLY A 214 10.33 -13.30 12.92
CA GLY A 214 9.05 -13.99 13.15
C GLY A 214 8.01 -13.13 13.89
N GLY A 215 6.75 -13.21 13.43
CA GLY A 215 5.63 -12.47 14.01
C GLY A 215 5.42 -11.05 13.51
N GLU A 216 6.24 -10.53 12.60
CA GLU A 216 6.05 -9.20 12.03
C GLU A 216 5.03 -9.20 10.89
N VAL A 217 4.15 -8.18 10.87
CA VAL A 217 3.25 -7.95 9.73
C VAL A 217 4.05 -7.45 8.53
N GLN A 218 3.89 -8.12 7.39
CA GLN A 218 4.54 -7.75 6.13
C GLN A 218 3.56 -7.19 5.09
N LEU A 219 2.25 -7.43 5.23
CA LEU A 219 1.23 -6.85 4.37
C LEU A 219 0.08 -6.29 5.19
N PHE A 220 -0.36 -5.10 4.81
CA PHE A 220 -1.64 -4.50 5.16
C PHE A 220 -2.42 -4.30 3.86
N ALA A 221 -3.49 -5.05 3.65
CA ALA A 221 -4.32 -4.97 2.45
C ALA A 221 -5.74 -4.53 2.82
N GLU A 222 -6.16 -3.34 2.37
CA GLU A 222 -7.56 -2.92 2.50
C GLU A 222 -8.46 -3.85 1.67
N VAL A 223 -9.68 -4.10 2.16
CA VAL A 223 -10.66 -4.98 1.51
C VAL A 223 -12.04 -4.34 1.48
N GLY A 224 -12.81 -4.67 0.46
CA GLY A 224 -14.21 -4.31 0.35
C GLY A 224 -15.09 -5.00 1.39
N ALA A 225 -16.28 -4.46 1.59
CA ALA A 225 -17.26 -5.01 2.51
C ALA A 225 -17.54 -6.49 2.17
N GLY A 226 -17.45 -7.38 3.18
CA GLY A 226 -17.68 -8.80 3.01
C GLY A 226 -16.54 -9.62 2.41
N GLN A 227 -15.48 -9.01 1.88
CA GLN A 227 -14.39 -9.73 1.22
C GLN A 227 -13.32 -10.29 2.18
N ALA A 228 -13.22 -9.77 3.40
CA ALA A 228 -12.12 -10.07 4.32
C ALA A 228 -11.86 -11.57 4.50
N GLY A 229 -12.90 -12.38 4.73
CA GLY A 229 -12.72 -13.82 4.91
C GLY A 229 -12.27 -14.58 3.66
N ALA A 230 -12.64 -14.11 2.46
CA ALA A 230 -12.19 -14.68 1.20
C ALA A 230 -10.72 -14.33 0.94
N VAL A 231 -10.33 -13.05 1.17
CA VAL A 231 -8.97 -12.57 1.01
C VAL A 231 -8.03 -13.22 2.02
N GLU A 232 -8.46 -13.35 3.29
CA GLU A 232 -7.70 -14.01 4.34
C GLU A 232 -7.35 -15.45 3.96
N ARG A 233 -8.35 -16.26 3.56
CA ARG A 233 -8.13 -17.64 3.09
C ARG A 233 -7.21 -17.69 1.88
N LEU A 234 -7.45 -16.84 0.88
CA LEU A 234 -6.66 -16.78 -0.34
C LEU A 234 -5.18 -16.52 -0.03
N LEU A 235 -4.89 -15.54 0.79
CA LEU A 235 -3.51 -15.19 1.17
C LEU A 235 -2.87 -16.31 2.00
N ALA A 236 -3.59 -16.89 2.98
CA ALA A 236 -3.09 -17.98 3.79
C ALA A 236 -2.77 -19.22 2.95
N GLU A 237 -3.67 -19.64 2.07
CA GLU A 237 -3.50 -20.81 1.20
C GLU A 237 -2.36 -20.61 0.19
N THR A 238 -2.27 -19.41 -0.43
CA THR A 238 -1.26 -19.14 -1.45
C THR A 238 0.15 -19.03 -0.86
N THR A 239 0.26 -18.46 0.36
CA THR A 239 1.58 -18.14 0.94
C THR A 239 2.01 -19.11 2.03
N GLY A 240 1.10 -19.89 2.60
CA GLY A 240 1.35 -20.73 3.77
C GLY A 240 1.66 -19.94 5.05
N ARG A 241 1.27 -18.65 5.11
CA ARG A 241 1.61 -17.75 6.21
C ARG A 241 0.38 -17.42 7.04
N ARG A 242 0.62 -17.01 8.29
CA ARG A 242 -0.43 -16.54 9.19
C ARG A 242 -1.05 -15.25 8.70
N THR A 243 -2.36 -15.15 8.80
CA THR A 243 -3.16 -13.96 8.51
C THR A 243 -3.90 -13.48 9.76
N ALA A 244 -4.39 -12.26 9.73
CA ALA A 244 -5.34 -11.71 10.68
C ALA A 244 -6.17 -10.62 9.99
N VAL A 245 -7.25 -10.20 10.62
CA VAL A 245 -8.13 -9.15 10.11
C VAL A 245 -8.24 -8.05 11.14
N TRP A 246 -8.15 -6.78 10.68
CA TRP A 246 -8.48 -5.61 11.48
C TRP A 246 -9.86 -5.08 11.11
N ASP A 247 -10.59 -4.71 12.13
CA ASP A 247 -11.86 -3.99 11.99
C ASP A 247 -11.61 -2.47 11.96
N ASP A 248 -12.49 -1.74 11.26
CA ASP A 248 -12.56 -0.29 11.36
C ASP A 248 -13.26 0.14 12.67
N GLU A 249 -13.36 1.44 12.90
CA GLU A 249 -13.99 2.01 14.11
C GLU A 249 -15.49 1.67 14.25
N TYR A 250 -16.12 1.21 13.17
CA TYR A 250 -17.53 0.78 13.14
C TYR A 250 -17.69 -0.73 13.30
N GLY A 251 -16.58 -1.48 13.46
CA GLY A 251 -16.58 -2.94 13.58
C GLY A 251 -16.70 -3.67 12.25
N HIS A 252 -16.46 -2.99 11.12
CA HIS A 252 -16.40 -3.65 9.83
C HIS A 252 -14.99 -4.14 9.54
N LYS A 253 -14.87 -5.37 9.08
CA LYS A 253 -13.60 -5.96 8.65
C LYS A 253 -13.04 -5.18 7.46
N ARG A 254 -11.92 -4.50 7.66
CA ARG A 254 -11.39 -3.54 6.69
C ARG A 254 -10.02 -3.87 6.14
N VAL A 255 -9.16 -4.55 6.90
CA VAL A 255 -7.78 -4.82 6.48
C VAL A 255 -7.43 -6.27 6.76
N VAL A 256 -6.90 -6.96 5.76
CA VAL A 256 -6.26 -8.27 5.94
C VAL A 256 -4.77 -8.08 6.10
N LEU A 257 -4.24 -8.67 7.16
CA LEU A 257 -2.83 -8.70 7.49
C LEU A 257 -2.20 -10.02 7.07
N LEU A 258 -0.99 -9.96 6.54
CA LEU A 258 -0.15 -11.14 6.30
C LEU A 258 1.14 -11.01 7.11
N TYR A 259 1.43 -12.02 7.89
CA TYR A 259 2.64 -12.05 8.72
C TYR A 259 3.83 -12.65 7.95
N GLY A 260 5.02 -12.29 8.37
CA GLY A 260 6.24 -12.88 7.84
C GLY A 260 6.29 -14.39 8.06
N ALA A 261 6.95 -15.10 7.15
CA ALA A 261 7.20 -16.53 7.34
C ALA A 261 8.02 -16.75 8.62
N HIS A 262 7.60 -17.72 9.44
CA HIS A 262 8.44 -18.18 10.54
C HIS A 262 9.71 -18.79 9.95
N GLY A 263 10.87 -18.31 10.40
CA GLY A 263 12.12 -18.99 10.08
C GLY A 263 11.98 -20.46 10.50
N ARG A 264 12.36 -21.40 9.64
CA ARG A 264 12.43 -22.82 10.02
C ARG A 264 13.39 -22.92 11.18
N GLY A 265 12.89 -23.10 12.41
CA GLY A 265 13.71 -23.31 13.61
C GLY A 265 13.27 -22.44 14.80
N ALA A 266 12.02 -22.50 15.22
CA ALA A 266 11.62 -22.30 16.61
C ALA A 266 10.27 -23.04 16.78
N ASP A 267 10.37 -24.32 17.10
CA ASP A 267 9.26 -25.03 17.73
C ASP A 267 9.06 -24.34 19.08
N TYR A 268 8.01 -23.56 19.20
CA TYR A 268 7.47 -23.19 20.50
C TYR A 268 6.52 -24.32 20.86
N ASP A 269 7.02 -25.25 21.73
CA ASP A 269 6.17 -26.12 22.46
C ASP A 269 5.13 -25.29 23.21
N GLU A 270 3.85 -25.63 22.96
CA GLU A 270 2.73 -25.11 23.73
C GLU A 270 2.89 -25.59 25.19
N GLU A 271 3.05 -24.65 26.11
CA GLU A 271 2.69 -24.79 27.53
C GLU A 271 1.50 -23.90 27.89
#